data_64d05361d380f99871e3841dbf520712
#
_entry.id   64d05361d380f99871e3841dbf520712
#
_cell.length_a   1.000
_cell.length_b   1.000
_cell.length_c   1.000
_cell.angle_alpha   90.00
_cell.angle_beta   90.00
_cell.angle_gamma   90.00
#
_symmetry.space_group_name_H-M   'P 1'
#
loop_
_entity.id
_entity.type
_entity.pdbx_description
1 polymer ?
#
loop_
_entity_poly.entity_id
_entity_poly.type
_entity_poly.pdbx_seq_one_letter_code
_entity_poly.pdbx_strand_id
1 'polypeptide(L)'
;MNPFSLSLSRFRRIGRVSRENSFRSQVLAALLSVLLLASPLPAPAETASGPAATLAMVYRDDVDPAAYWVSEKLDGVRALWDGRVLRFRSGLPIAAPQWFLDGLPREPLDGELWIGRRSFEQLSGVVRKQQPVDDEWRQVRYMVFEMPEAPGSFTARIARIRAVTAGGPSWLDAVEQFRVTDRAALRRRFERVVAAGGEGLMLHRADAPWVAGRSDVLLKLTPWLDAEARVVAHRPGKGRLQGMLGALEVETPDGRRFRIGSGFSDAQRRAPPAIGTSVTYRYRELTAKGLPRFPRYLRVRELP
;
A
#
# COMPACT_ATOMS: atom_id res chain seq x y z
N MET A 1 13.77 59.81 -58.87
CA MET A 1 13.12 60.43 -59.97
C MET A 1 11.64 60.19 -59.85
N ASN A 2 10.91 61.16 -59.37
CA ASN A 2 9.44 61.43 -59.55
C ASN A 2 9.18 61.62 -61.02
N PRO A 3 7.93 61.70 -61.55
CA PRO A 3 6.69 62.11 -60.88
C PRO A 3 5.37 61.56 -61.50
N PHE A 4 4.28 62.15 -60.98
CA PHE A 4 2.96 62.52 -61.51
C PHE A 4 1.84 61.48 -61.40
N SER A 5 0.80 61.68 -60.71
CA SER A 5 -0.13 62.81 -60.44
C SER A 5 -1.47 62.69 -61.18
N LEU A 6 -2.53 63.00 -60.44
CA LEU A 6 -3.84 63.47 -60.86
C LEU A 6 -4.94 62.40 -61.19
N SER A 7 -6.22 62.51 -60.89
CA SER A 7 -7.04 63.53 -60.26
C SER A 7 -8.53 63.05 -60.36
N LEU A 8 -9.33 63.38 -59.34
CA LEU A 8 -10.76 63.79 -59.35
C LEU A 8 -11.77 62.92 -60.13
N SER A 9 -12.92 62.53 -59.66
CA SER A 9 -14.00 63.31 -59.11
C SER A 9 -15.30 62.50 -58.88
N ARG A 10 -15.99 62.85 -57.82
CA ARG A 10 -17.45 62.96 -57.61
C ARG A 10 -18.37 61.90 -58.22
N PHE A 11 -19.21 61.20 -57.39
CA PHE A 11 -20.66 61.55 -57.35
C PHE A 11 -21.32 60.89 -56.14
N ARG A 12 -22.13 61.69 -55.45
CA ARG A 12 -23.10 61.31 -54.42
C ARG A 12 -24.19 60.41 -55.00
N ARG A 13 -24.64 59.41 -54.24
CA ARG A 13 -26.07 59.11 -54.15
C ARG A 13 -26.38 58.44 -52.80
N ILE A 14 -27.34 59.02 -52.16
CA ILE A 14 -28.02 58.61 -50.94
C ILE A 14 -28.89 57.43 -51.28
N GLY A 15 -28.78 56.38 -50.50
CA GLY A 15 -29.62 55.17 -50.51
C GLY A 15 -29.92 54.73 -49.12
N ARG A 16 -31.12 55.02 -48.65
CA ARG A 16 -31.77 54.57 -47.42
C ARG A 16 -31.80 53.03 -47.45
N VAL A 17 -31.08 52.32 -46.54
CA VAL A 17 -31.25 50.88 -46.31
C VAL A 17 -31.77 50.72 -44.91
N SER A 18 -32.87 50.02 -44.82
CA SER A 18 -33.77 49.82 -43.70
C SER A 18 -33.13 49.21 -42.47
N ARG A 19 -33.63 49.67 -41.32
CA ARG A 19 -33.23 49.24 -39.94
C ARG A 19 -33.71 47.87 -39.55
N GLU A 20 -34.13 46.98 -40.41
CA GLU A 20 -34.76 45.70 -39.99
C GLU A 20 -33.84 44.51 -39.98
N ASN A 21 -32.60 44.55 -40.52
CA ASN A 21 -31.71 43.40 -40.53
C ASN A 21 -30.71 43.33 -39.35
N SER A 22 -30.70 44.37 -38.50
CA SER A 22 -29.76 44.35 -37.33
C SER A 22 -30.24 43.54 -36.14
N PHE A 23 -31.55 43.34 -36.01
CA PHE A 23 -32.11 42.64 -34.84
C PHE A 23 -32.04 41.12 -34.97
N ARG A 24 -32.05 40.54 -36.16
CA ARG A 24 -31.96 39.10 -36.37
C ARG A 24 -30.52 38.55 -36.23
N SER A 25 -29.53 39.35 -36.57
CA SER A 25 -28.12 38.94 -36.43
C SER A 25 -27.62 38.97 -34.99
N GLN A 26 -28.16 39.85 -34.15
CA GLN A 26 -27.75 39.90 -32.72
C GLN A 26 -28.41 38.81 -31.89
N VAL A 27 -29.59 38.32 -32.23
CA VAL A 27 -30.25 37.22 -31.53
C VAL A 27 -29.60 35.88 -31.89
N LEU A 28 -29.09 35.68 -33.11
CA LEU A 28 -28.38 34.46 -33.50
C LEU A 28 -26.97 34.38 -32.86
N ALA A 29 -26.28 35.51 -32.68
CA ALA A 29 -24.99 35.55 -32.01
C ALA A 29 -25.11 35.30 -30.51
N ALA A 30 -26.19 35.72 -29.85
CA ALA A 30 -26.46 35.48 -28.44
C ALA A 30 -26.82 34.02 -28.15
N LEU A 31 -27.49 33.32 -29.06
CA LEU A 31 -27.83 31.90 -28.93
C LEU A 31 -26.63 30.98 -29.19
N LEU A 32 -25.67 31.35 -30.02
CA LEU A 32 -24.42 30.56 -30.19
C LEU A 32 -23.44 30.73 -29.03
N SER A 33 -23.47 31.83 -28.30
CA SER A 33 -22.58 32.10 -27.17
C SER A 33 -22.99 31.36 -25.89
N VAL A 34 -24.24 30.93 -25.78
CA VAL A 34 -24.71 30.15 -24.61
C VAL A 34 -24.46 28.64 -24.77
N LEU A 35 -24.24 28.15 -25.99
CA LEU A 35 -23.98 26.72 -26.23
C LEU A 35 -22.51 26.30 -26.02
N LEU A 36 -21.58 27.25 -25.82
CA LEU A 36 -20.14 26.97 -25.65
C LEU A 36 -19.68 26.95 -24.18
N LEU A 37 -20.59 27.13 -23.23
CA LEU A 37 -20.24 27.15 -21.78
C LEU A 37 -20.68 25.92 -20.99
N ALA A 38 -21.18 24.88 -21.65
CA ALA A 38 -21.42 23.59 -21.02
C ALA A 38 -20.32 22.61 -21.38
N SER A 39 -19.07 22.97 -21.10
CA SER A 39 -18.02 21.94 -20.96
C SER A 39 -18.40 21.08 -19.75
N PRO A 40 -18.58 19.76 -19.90
CA PRO A 40 -18.77 18.91 -18.73
C PRO A 40 -17.56 19.10 -17.84
N LEU A 41 -17.81 19.50 -16.58
CA LEU A 41 -16.79 19.45 -15.54
C LEU A 41 -16.18 18.06 -15.60
N PRO A 42 -14.84 17.93 -15.60
CA PRO A 42 -14.23 16.62 -15.49
C PRO A 42 -14.80 15.96 -14.24
N ALA A 43 -15.39 14.79 -14.41
CA ALA A 43 -15.82 13.97 -13.29
C ALA A 43 -14.63 13.88 -12.32
N PRO A 44 -14.86 14.00 -10.99
CA PRO A 44 -13.78 13.84 -10.03
C PRO A 44 -13.12 12.51 -10.37
N ALA A 45 -11.80 12.53 -10.59
CA ALA A 45 -11.03 11.33 -10.81
C ALA A 45 -11.36 10.40 -9.63
N GLU A 46 -12.04 9.29 -9.88
CA GLU A 46 -12.18 8.22 -8.92
C GLU A 46 -10.76 7.95 -8.43
N THR A 47 -10.52 8.24 -7.17
CA THR A 47 -9.30 7.79 -6.52
C THR A 47 -9.34 6.27 -6.61
N ALA A 48 -8.61 5.71 -7.57
CA ALA A 48 -8.57 4.28 -7.81
C ALA A 48 -8.14 3.63 -6.50
N SER A 49 -9.11 3.16 -5.73
CA SER A 49 -8.83 2.27 -4.63
C SER A 49 -8.17 1.05 -5.26
N GLY A 50 -6.99 0.68 -4.74
CA GLY A 50 -6.30 -0.51 -5.24
C GLY A 50 -7.21 -1.75 -5.21
N PRO A 51 -6.85 -2.83 -5.91
CA PRO A 51 -7.68 -4.01 -6.02
C PRO A 51 -8.05 -4.56 -4.63
N ALA A 52 -9.26 -5.09 -4.53
CA ALA A 52 -9.75 -5.69 -3.30
C ALA A 52 -8.82 -6.82 -2.86
N ALA A 53 -8.38 -6.80 -1.61
CA ALA A 53 -7.43 -7.77 -1.07
C ALA A 53 -7.70 -8.00 0.43
N THR A 54 -7.46 -9.22 0.91
CA THR A 54 -7.48 -9.52 2.35
C THR A 54 -6.28 -8.86 3.02
N LEU A 55 -6.51 -8.18 4.15
CA LEU A 55 -5.48 -7.45 4.90
C LEU A 55 -5.33 -8.04 6.31
N ALA A 56 -4.10 -8.28 6.73
CA ALA A 56 -3.82 -8.89 8.02
C ALA A 56 -4.00 -7.93 9.20
N MET A 57 -4.59 -8.45 10.29
CA MET A 57 -4.46 -7.89 11.64
C MET A 57 -3.20 -8.45 12.32
N VAL A 58 -2.83 -7.87 13.45
CA VAL A 58 -1.73 -8.38 14.28
C VAL A 58 -2.25 -9.55 15.11
N TYR A 59 -1.51 -10.68 15.10
CA TYR A 59 -1.79 -11.83 15.96
C TYR A 59 -1.75 -11.43 17.45
N ARG A 60 -2.67 -11.97 18.22
CA ARG A 60 -2.76 -11.79 19.67
C ARG A 60 -2.80 -13.16 20.34
N ASP A 61 -2.29 -13.23 21.55
CA ASP A 61 -2.16 -14.48 22.29
C ASP A 61 -3.50 -15.08 22.75
N ASP A 62 -4.64 -14.35 22.63
CA ASP A 62 -5.97 -14.86 22.90
C ASP A 62 -6.57 -15.67 21.74
N VAL A 63 -5.92 -15.69 20.58
CA VAL A 63 -6.34 -16.44 19.39
C VAL A 63 -5.87 -17.89 19.48
N ASP A 64 -6.76 -18.84 19.18
CA ASP A 64 -6.39 -20.25 19.03
C ASP A 64 -5.76 -20.50 17.64
N PRO A 65 -4.44 -20.78 17.55
CA PRO A 65 -3.77 -20.97 16.27
C PRO A 65 -4.18 -22.27 15.57
N ALA A 66 -4.77 -23.24 16.27
CA ALA A 66 -5.24 -24.48 15.66
C ALA A 66 -6.39 -24.27 14.68
N ALA A 67 -7.11 -23.15 14.77
CA ALA A 67 -8.14 -22.78 13.81
C ALA A 67 -7.62 -22.21 12.47
N TYR A 68 -6.29 -22.03 12.35
CA TYR A 68 -5.66 -21.35 11.22
C TYR A 68 -4.72 -22.26 10.42
N TRP A 69 -4.62 -22.01 9.13
CA TRP A 69 -3.46 -22.36 8.34
C TRP A 69 -2.35 -21.34 8.59
N VAL A 70 -1.13 -21.82 8.64
CA VAL A 70 0.04 -21.00 8.94
C VAL A 70 1.02 -21.07 7.77
N SER A 71 1.57 -19.94 7.39
CA SER A 71 2.61 -19.84 6.35
C SER A 71 3.72 -18.88 6.79
N GLU A 72 4.84 -18.91 6.11
CA GLU A 72 5.86 -17.88 6.26
C GLU A 72 5.30 -16.55 5.73
N LYS A 73 5.58 -15.46 6.45
CA LYS A 73 5.40 -14.11 5.95
C LYS A 73 6.60 -13.75 5.10
N LEU A 74 6.40 -13.77 3.80
CA LEU A 74 7.43 -13.40 2.83
C LEU A 74 7.66 -11.89 2.86
N ASP A 75 8.93 -11.50 2.79
CA ASP A 75 9.35 -10.10 2.66
C ASP A 75 9.62 -9.81 1.18
N GLY A 76 8.55 -9.51 0.46
CA GLY A 76 8.55 -9.29 -0.97
C GLY A 76 7.67 -8.12 -1.39
N VAL A 77 7.20 -8.17 -2.61
CA VAL A 77 6.28 -7.19 -3.17
C VAL A 77 4.97 -7.86 -3.52
N ARG A 78 3.91 -7.56 -2.76
CA ARG A 78 2.58 -8.10 -3.04
C ARG A 78 2.12 -7.70 -4.43
N ALA A 79 1.71 -8.68 -5.20
CA ALA A 79 1.19 -8.54 -6.54
C ALA A 79 -0.17 -9.25 -6.66
N LEU A 80 -1.12 -8.59 -7.30
CA LEU A 80 -2.44 -9.10 -7.59
C LEU A 80 -2.55 -9.28 -9.11
N TRP A 81 -2.89 -10.49 -9.50
CA TRP A 81 -3.17 -10.87 -10.87
C TRP A 81 -4.70 -10.99 -11.08
N ASP A 82 -5.25 -10.27 -12.03
CA ASP A 82 -6.69 -10.28 -12.31
C ASP A 82 -7.09 -11.22 -13.48
N GLY A 83 -6.15 -12.04 -13.95
CA GLY A 83 -6.29 -12.88 -15.15
C GLY A 83 -5.77 -12.22 -16.43
N ARG A 84 -5.33 -10.96 -16.36
CA ARG A 84 -4.81 -10.18 -17.51
C ARG A 84 -3.68 -9.22 -17.14
N VAL A 85 -3.76 -8.58 -15.99
CA VAL A 85 -2.81 -7.54 -15.56
C VAL A 85 -2.31 -7.84 -14.17
N LEU A 86 -1.00 -7.85 -14.02
CA LEU A 86 -0.34 -7.93 -12.71
C LEU A 86 -0.23 -6.53 -12.11
N ARG A 87 -0.71 -6.34 -10.88
CA ARG A 87 -0.79 -5.03 -10.23
C ARG A 87 -0.14 -5.04 -8.86
N PHE A 88 0.46 -3.92 -8.50
CA PHE A 88 0.77 -3.62 -7.11
C PHE A 88 -0.52 -3.50 -6.28
N ARG A 89 -0.39 -3.62 -4.97
CA ARG A 89 -1.51 -3.37 -4.04
C ARG A 89 -2.14 -1.97 -4.18
N SER A 90 -1.40 -1.01 -4.69
CA SER A 90 -1.91 0.34 -5.00
C SER A 90 -2.85 0.37 -6.22
N GLY A 91 -2.95 -0.70 -7.00
CA GLY A 91 -3.67 -0.76 -8.25
C GLY A 91 -2.84 -0.43 -9.50
N LEU A 92 -1.64 0.14 -9.32
CA LEU A 92 -0.75 0.43 -10.43
C LEU A 92 -0.27 -0.88 -11.08
N PRO A 93 -0.18 -0.95 -12.41
CA PRO A 93 0.35 -2.13 -13.10
C PRO A 93 1.84 -2.33 -12.80
N ILE A 94 2.25 -3.59 -12.73
CA ILE A 94 3.65 -4.01 -12.66
C ILE A 94 4.11 -4.28 -14.08
N ALA A 95 5.16 -3.59 -14.52
CA ALA A 95 5.81 -3.87 -15.78
C ALA A 95 6.67 -5.15 -15.64
N ALA A 96 6.06 -6.29 -15.95
CA ALA A 96 6.74 -7.58 -15.98
C ALA A 96 7.06 -7.99 -17.42
N PRO A 97 8.09 -8.85 -17.66
CA PRO A 97 8.34 -9.38 -18.98
C PRO A 97 7.16 -10.19 -19.52
N GLN A 98 6.96 -10.17 -20.83
CA GLN A 98 5.84 -10.86 -21.45
C GLN A 98 5.83 -12.36 -21.14
N TRP A 99 6.99 -13.04 -21.17
CA TRP A 99 7.11 -14.46 -20.84
C TRP A 99 6.65 -14.79 -19.40
N PHE A 100 6.79 -13.83 -18.46
CA PHE A 100 6.31 -13.99 -17.10
C PHE A 100 4.77 -13.87 -17.04
N LEU A 101 4.20 -12.92 -17.75
CA LEU A 101 2.74 -12.73 -17.82
C LEU A 101 2.05 -13.88 -18.56
N ASP A 102 2.63 -14.36 -19.66
CA ASP A 102 2.08 -15.46 -20.47
C ASP A 102 2.05 -16.80 -19.70
N GLY A 103 2.92 -16.95 -18.70
CA GLY A 103 2.94 -18.13 -17.84
C GLY A 103 1.92 -18.11 -16.70
N LEU A 104 1.17 -17.01 -16.50
CA LEU A 104 0.17 -16.91 -15.46
C LEU A 104 -1.18 -17.51 -15.93
N PRO A 105 -1.94 -18.16 -15.03
CA PRO A 105 -3.24 -18.72 -15.36
C PRO A 105 -4.29 -17.61 -15.56
N ARG A 106 -5.48 -18.00 -16.01
CA ARG A 106 -6.58 -17.04 -16.18
C ARG A 106 -7.28 -16.68 -14.87
N GLU A 107 -7.14 -17.50 -13.85
CA GLU A 107 -7.72 -17.30 -12.54
C GLU A 107 -7.05 -16.13 -11.83
N PRO A 108 -7.82 -15.28 -11.12
CA PRO A 108 -7.27 -14.25 -10.27
C PRO A 108 -6.40 -14.85 -9.16
N LEU A 109 -5.21 -14.27 -8.95
CA LEU A 109 -4.27 -14.70 -7.93
C LEU A 109 -3.81 -13.51 -7.07
N ASP A 110 -3.53 -13.79 -5.82
CA ASP A 110 -2.92 -12.86 -4.88
C ASP A 110 -1.70 -13.53 -4.26
N GLY A 111 -0.55 -12.93 -4.43
CA GLY A 111 0.71 -13.52 -4.02
C GLY A 111 1.79 -12.49 -3.76
N GLU A 112 2.97 -12.98 -3.45
CA GLU A 112 4.17 -12.19 -3.24
C GLU A 112 5.17 -12.45 -4.37
N LEU A 113 5.60 -11.42 -5.08
CA LEU A 113 6.82 -11.48 -5.86
C LEU A 113 7.99 -11.56 -4.88
N TRP A 114 8.88 -12.54 -5.05
CA TRP A 114 9.89 -12.86 -4.07
C TRP A 114 11.13 -13.48 -4.72
N ILE A 115 12.33 -13.14 -4.24
CA ILE A 115 13.59 -13.71 -4.70
C ILE A 115 14.40 -14.38 -3.58
N GLY A 116 13.94 -14.26 -2.34
CA GLY A 116 14.62 -14.83 -1.18
C GLY A 116 14.46 -13.96 0.06
N ARG A 117 14.87 -14.51 1.21
CA ARG A 117 14.88 -13.77 2.47
C ARG A 117 15.94 -12.67 2.40
N ARG A 118 15.68 -11.53 3.08
CA ARG A 118 16.58 -10.36 3.15
C ARG A 118 16.90 -9.71 1.80
N SER A 119 16.07 -9.94 0.78
CA SER A 119 16.30 -9.46 -0.59
C SER A 119 15.25 -8.45 -1.05
N PHE A 120 14.50 -7.87 -0.13
CA PHE A 120 13.41 -6.93 -0.46
C PHE A 120 13.88 -5.73 -1.29
N GLU A 121 15.02 -5.12 -0.94
CA GLU A 121 15.52 -3.94 -1.67
C GLU A 121 15.89 -4.28 -3.11
N GLN A 122 16.59 -5.42 -3.32
CA GLN A 122 16.92 -5.93 -4.64
C GLN A 122 15.65 -6.18 -5.45
N LEU A 123 14.70 -6.95 -4.90
CA LEU A 123 13.43 -7.23 -5.55
C LEU A 123 12.66 -5.95 -5.89
N SER A 124 12.56 -5.04 -4.93
CA SER A 124 11.86 -3.76 -5.12
C SER A 124 12.48 -2.94 -6.26
N GLY A 125 13.80 -2.99 -6.42
CA GLY A 125 14.52 -2.40 -7.55
C GLY A 125 14.16 -3.05 -8.88
N VAL A 126 13.98 -4.37 -8.92
CA VAL A 126 13.59 -5.12 -10.13
C VAL A 126 12.16 -4.77 -10.57
N VAL A 127 11.18 -4.96 -9.67
CA VAL A 127 9.75 -4.92 -10.02
C VAL A 127 9.19 -3.51 -10.21
N ARG A 128 9.93 -2.47 -9.84
CA ARG A 128 9.51 -1.07 -10.01
C ARG A 128 10.04 -0.41 -11.27
N LYS A 129 10.88 -1.10 -12.04
CA LYS A 129 11.35 -0.60 -13.33
C LYS A 129 10.18 -0.51 -14.31
N GLN A 130 10.14 0.58 -15.07
CA GLN A 130 9.16 0.75 -16.16
C GLN A 130 9.47 -0.16 -17.35
N GLN A 131 10.74 -0.49 -17.55
CA GLN A 131 11.19 -1.45 -18.52
C GLN A 131 11.79 -2.64 -17.77
N PRO A 132 11.15 -3.81 -17.80
CA PRO A 132 11.63 -4.99 -17.09
C PRO A 132 12.91 -5.51 -17.76
N VAL A 133 13.80 -6.06 -16.94
CA VAL A 133 15.04 -6.71 -17.40
C VAL A 133 14.90 -8.21 -17.19
N ASP A 134 14.94 -8.99 -18.26
CA ASP A 134 14.67 -10.43 -18.25
C ASP A 134 15.55 -11.19 -17.26
N ASP A 135 16.85 -10.94 -17.24
CA ASP A 135 17.78 -11.65 -16.35
C ASP A 135 17.52 -11.37 -14.85
N GLU A 136 17.03 -10.19 -14.52
CA GLU A 136 16.61 -9.87 -13.17
C GLU A 136 15.30 -10.59 -12.81
N TRP A 137 14.34 -10.63 -13.74
CA TRP A 137 13.06 -11.29 -13.56
C TRP A 137 13.17 -12.83 -13.51
N ARG A 138 14.22 -13.44 -14.08
CA ARG A 138 14.48 -14.88 -13.94
C ARG A 138 14.74 -15.32 -12.49
N GLN A 139 15.09 -14.37 -11.59
CA GLN A 139 15.25 -14.62 -10.16
C GLN A 139 13.94 -14.47 -9.39
N VAL A 140 12.92 -13.84 -9.97
CA VAL A 140 11.66 -13.53 -9.30
C VAL A 140 10.74 -14.74 -9.37
N ARG A 141 10.20 -15.13 -8.20
CA ARG A 141 9.13 -16.12 -8.07
C ARG A 141 7.83 -15.40 -7.73
N TYR A 142 6.71 -15.89 -8.20
CA TYR A 142 5.40 -15.46 -7.77
C TYR A 142 4.81 -16.51 -6.81
N MET A 143 4.85 -16.18 -5.52
CA MET A 143 4.45 -17.04 -4.42
C MET A 143 3.00 -16.79 -4.07
N VAL A 144 2.09 -17.62 -4.59
CA VAL A 144 0.64 -17.45 -4.46
C VAL A 144 0.16 -17.92 -3.09
N PHE A 145 -0.60 -17.10 -2.38
CA PHE A 145 -1.14 -17.41 -1.06
C PHE A 145 -2.67 -17.26 -0.98
N GLU A 146 -3.32 -16.64 -1.97
CA GLU A 146 -4.77 -16.48 -1.99
C GLU A 146 -5.31 -16.47 -3.44
N MET A 147 -6.57 -16.83 -3.59
CA MET A 147 -7.36 -16.66 -4.82
C MET A 147 -8.55 -15.75 -4.50
N PRO A 148 -8.49 -14.45 -4.86
CA PRO A 148 -9.56 -13.50 -4.60
C PRO A 148 -10.89 -13.97 -5.15
N GLU A 149 -11.95 -13.79 -4.37
CA GLU A 149 -13.34 -14.10 -4.73
C GLU A 149 -13.62 -15.58 -5.04
N ALA A 150 -12.63 -16.47 -4.96
CA ALA A 150 -12.86 -17.89 -5.14
C ALA A 150 -13.75 -18.44 -4.01
N PRO A 151 -14.79 -19.22 -4.34
CA PRO A 151 -15.76 -19.71 -3.36
C PRO A 151 -15.17 -20.74 -2.40
N GLY A 152 -15.81 -20.88 -1.25
CA GLY A 152 -15.48 -21.87 -0.22
C GLY A 152 -14.54 -21.34 0.87
N SER A 153 -14.13 -22.25 1.72
CA SER A 153 -13.21 -21.98 2.83
C SER A 153 -11.78 -21.73 2.34
N PHE A 154 -10.93 -21.14 3.17
CA PHE A 154 -9.51 -21.01 2.84
C PHE A 154 -8.84 -22.38 2.60
N THR A 155 -9.25 -23.41 3.36
CA THR A 155 -8.80 -24.79 3.11
C THR A 155 -9.09 -25.26 1.69
N ALA A 156 -10.28 -24.96 1.16
CA ALA A 156 -10.63 -25.30 -0.21
C ALA A 156 -9.84 -24.46 -1.24
N ARG A 157 -9.58 -23.19 -0.94
CA ARG A 157 -8.78 -22.31 -1.81
C ARG A 157 -7.32 -22.74 -1.88
N ILE A 158 -6.72 -23.23 -0.78
CA ILE A 158 -5.36 -23.83 -0.79
C ILE A 158 -5.26 -24.96 -1.80
N ALA A 159 -6.25 -25.86 -1.83
CA ALA A 159 -6.27 -26.97 -2.79
C ALA A 159 -6.31 -26.47 -4.24
N ARG A 160 -7.10 -25.41 -4.52
CA ARG A 160 -7.16 -24.78 -5.84
C ARG A 160 -5.85 -24.08 -6.20
N ILE A 161 -5.24 -23.32 -5.27
CA ILE A 161 -3.94 -22.68 -5.48
C ILE A 161 -2.91 -23.72 -5.88
N ARG A 162 -2.82 -24.84 -5.14
CA ARG A 162 -1.91 -25.93 -5.46
C ARG A 162 -2.18 -26.53 -6.83
N ALA A 163 -3.45 -26.74 -7.20
CA ALA A 163 -3.81 -27.28 -8.50
C ALA A 163 -3.43 -26.36 -9.65
N VAL A 164 -3.64 -25.04 -9.49
CA VAL A 164 -3.33 -24.03 -10.51
C VAL A 164 -1.82 -23.85 -10.68
N THR A 165 -1.04 -23.95 -9.60
CA THR A 165 0.42 -23.78 -9.65
C THR A 165 1.17 -25.05 -10.03
N ALA A 166 0.61 -26.25 -9.78
CA ALA A 166 1.31 -27.54 -9.97
C ALA A 166 1.74 -27.85 -11.40
N GLY A 167 1.11 -27.28 -12.40
CA GLY A 167 1.46 -27.46 -13.82
C GLY A 167 2.08 -26.21 -14.45
N GLY A 168 2.32 -25.18 -13.65
CA GLY A 168 2.83 -23.88 -14.10
C GLY A 168 4.35 -23.84 -14.26
N PRO A 169 4.88 -22.70 -14.70
CA PRO A 169 6.31 -22.48 -14.79
C PRO A 169 6.98 -22.52 -13.40
N SER A 170 8.26 -22.84 -13.36
CA SER A 170 9.03 -23.04 -12.11
C SER A 170 9.11 -21.83 -11.17
N TRP A 171 8.79 -20.65 -11.66
CA TRP A 171 8.74 -19.42 -10.87
C TRP A 171 7.34 -19.13 -10.29
N LEU A 172 6.30 -19.86 -10.70
CA LEU A 172 4.94 -19.78 -10.13
C LEU A 172 4.75 -20.90 -9.11
N ASP A 173 4.55 -20.56 -7.84
CA ASP A 173 4.45 -21.55 -6.79
C ASP A 173 3.42 -21.16 -5.72
N ALA A 174 2.88 -22.16 -5.03
CA ALA A 174 2.01 -21.96 -3.89
C ALA A 174 2.85 -21.74 -2.62
N VAL A 175 2.51 -20.71 -1.83
CA VAL A 175 3.10 -20.57 -0.50
C VAL A 175 2.77 -21.80 0.34
N GLU A 176 3.80 -22.41 0.96
CA GLU A 176 3.62 -23.56 1.84
C GLU A 176 2.68 -23.21 3.00
N GLN A 177 1.62 -23.99 3.15
CA GLN A 177 0.66 -23.87 4.24
C GLN A 177 0.75 -25.09 5.14
N PHE A 178 0.83 -24.89 6.45
CA PHE A 178 0.91 -25.96 7.45
C PHE A 178 -0.04 -25.70 8.62
N ARG A 179 -0.29 -26.73 9.43
CA ARG A 179 -1.11 -26.61 10.64
C ARG A 179 -0.21 -26.66 11.88
N VAL A 180 -0.65 -26.01 12.93
CA VAL A 180 -0.05 -26.12 14.28
C VAL A 180 -1.13 -26.56 15.27
N THR A 181 -0.74 -27.29 16.28
CA THR A 181 -1.66 -27.85 17.29
C THR A 181 -1.99 -26.85 18.38
N ASP A 182 -1.03 -25.98 18.72
CA ASP A 182 -1.12 -25.08 19.87
C ASP A 182 -0.18 -23.88 19.73
N ARG A 183 -0.23 -22.98 20.71
CA ARG A 183 0.61 -21.78 20.76
C ARG A 183 2.10 -22.08 20.90
N ALA A 184 2.46 -23.18 21.60
CA ALA A 184 3.86 -23.56 21.75
C ALA A 184 4.45 -24.02 20.41
N ALA A 185 3.68 -24.80 19.63
CA ALA A 185 4.06 -25.20 18.28
C ALA A 185 4.17 -23.99 17.33
N LEU A 186 3.23 -23.05 17.40
CA LEU A 186 3.28 -21.79 16.65
C LEU A 186 4.55 -21.00 17.00
N ARG A 187 4.86 -20.85 18.30
CA ARG A 187 6.03 -20.11 18.77
C ARG A 187 7.33 -20.75 18.29
N ARG A 188 7.47 -22.06 18.42
CA ARG A 188 8.66 -22.80 17.90
C ARG A 188 8.84 -22.61 16.40
N ARG A 189 7.74 -22.62 15.62
CA ARG A 189 7.82 -22.39 14.16
C ARG A 189 8.23 -20.96 13.86
N PHE A 190 7.65 -20.00 14.56
CA PHE A 190 7.97 -18.58 14.44
C PHE A 190 9.45 -18.31 14.73
N GLU A 191 9.97 -18.81 15.83
CA GLU A 191 11.38 -18.65 16.22
C GLU A 191 12.33 -19.24 15.17
N ARG A 192 12.01 -20.41 14.61
CA ARG A 192 12.80 -21.01 13.52
C ARG A 192 12.81 -20.16 12.26
N VAL A 193 11.67 -19.63 11.85
CA VAL A 193 11.57 -18.78 10.66
C VAL A 193 12.36 -17.49 10.85
N VAL A 194 12.22 -16.82 12.00
CA VAL A 194 12.94 -15.59 12.33
C VAL A 194 14.45 -15.84 12.44
N ALA A 195 14.88 -16.91 13.10
CA ALA A 195 16.30 -17.29 13.22
C ALA A 195 16.93 -17.56 11.84
N ALA A 196 16.15 -18.09 10.90
CA ALA A 196 16.58 -18.30 9.52
C ALA A 196 16.47 -17.03 8.64
N GLY A 197 16.15 -15.88 9.22
CA GLY A 197 16.06 -14.58 8.53
C GLY A 197 14.73 -14.29 7.83
N GLY A 198 13.68 -15.08 8.12
CA GLY A 198 12.33 -14.78 7.65
C GLY A 198 11.69 -13.64 8.46
N GLU A 199 10.70 -12.97 7.89
CA GLU A 199 10.01 -11.82 8.50
C GLU A 199 9.05 -12.23 9.63
N GLY A 200 8.51 -13.47 9.59
CA GLY A 200 7.55 -13.98 10.55
C GLY A 200 6.57 -14.98 9.96
N LEU A 201 5.38 -15.03 10.50
CA LEU A 201 4.33 -15.93 10.06
C LEU A 201 3.04 -15.17 9.70
N MET A 202 2.27 -15.75 8.78
CA MET A 202 0.88 -15.43 8.50
C MET A 202 -0.02 -16.56 9.01
N LEU A 203 -1.17 -16.21 9.56
CA LEU A 203 -2.19 -17.16 9.98
C LEU A 203 -3.47 -16.80 9.26
N HIS A 204 -4.02 -17.73 8.48
CA HIS A 204 -5.29 -17.55 7.74
C HIS A 204 -6.32 -18.55 8.26
N ARG A 205 -7.48 -18.07 8.69
CA ARG A 205 -8.51 -18.89 9.30
C ARG A 205 -9.01 -19.94 8.31
N ALA A 206 -8.95 -21.21 8.73
CA ALA A 206 -9.09 -22.36 7.84
C ALA A 206 -10.48 -22.47 7.19
N ASP A 207 -11.54 -22.14 7.92
CA ASP A 207 -12.94 -22.21 7.51
C ASP A 207 -13.46 -20.94 6.81
N ALA A 208 -12.66 -19.85 6.84
CA ALA A 208 -13.13 -18.55 6.38
C ALA A 208 -13.33 -18.48 4.86
N PRO A 209 -14.42 -17.87 4.39
CA PRO A 209 -14.53 -17.44 3.00
C PRO A 209 -13.49 -16.35 2.71
N TRP A 210 -13.31 -16.02 1.43
CA TRP A 210 -12.54 -14.84 1.08
C TRP A 210 -13.23 -13.56 1.56
N VAL A 211 -12.45 -12.65 2.17
CA VAL A 211 -12.96 -11.39 2.73
C VAL A 211 -12.01 -10.28 2.34
N ALA A 212 -12.52 -9.27 1.65
CA ALA A 212 -11.76 -8.06 1.35
C ALA A 212 -11.57 -7.20 2.61
N GLY A 213 -10.43 -6.52 2.67
CA GLY A 213 -10.14 -5.59 3.76
C GLY A 213 -9.54 -6.27 5.00
N ARG A 214 -9.56 -5.55 6.11
CA ARG A 214 -8.91 -5.95 7.36
C ARG A 214 -9.90 -6.64 8.28
N SER A 215 -9.60 -7.89 8.65
CA SER A 215 -10.39 -8.69 9.58
C SER A 215 -9.49 -9.66 10.35
N ASP A 216 -10.07 -10.40 11.29
CA ASP A 216 -9.41 -11.48 12.03
C ASP A 216 -9.21 -12.76 11.21
N VAL A 217 -9.73 -12.80 9.99
CA VAL A 217 -9.54 -13.90 9.05
C VAL A 217 -8.07 -14.11 8.71
N LEU A 218 -7.31 -13.02 8.61
CA LEU A 218 -5.87 -13.06 8.32
C LEU A 218 -5.11 -12.31 9.41
N LEU A 219 -4.12 -12.98 10.00
CA LEU A 219 -3.29 -12.44 11.08
C LEU A 219 -1.82 -12.50 10.69
N LYS A 220 -1.03 -11.54 11.16
CA LYS A 220 0.43 -11.53 11.02
C LYS A 220 1.11 -11.61 12.39
N LEU A 221 2.08 -12.50 12.51
CA LEU A 221 2.96 -12.66 13.67
C LEU A 221 4.39 -12.32 13.26
N THR A 222 4.88 -11.17 13.70
CA THR A 222 6.23 -10.66 13.41
C THR A 222 6.97 -10.38 14.72
N PRO A 223 8.31 -10.44 14.76
CA PRO A 223 9.08 -10.17 15.96
C PRO A 223 8.86 -8.73 16.45
N TRP A 224 9.03 -8.57 17.75
CA TRP A 224 9.23 -7.26 18.36
C TRP A 224 10.72 -6.99 18.45
N LEU A 225 11.11 -5.79 18.11
CA LEU A 225 12.46 -5.27 18.29
C LEU A 225 12.40 -4.19 19.36
N ASP A 226 13.27 -4.27 20.34
CA ASP A 226 13.39 -3.25 21.38
C ASP A 226 14.62 -2.38 21.06
N ALA A 227 14.49 -1.09 21.26
CA ALA A 227 15.58 -0.13 21.09
C ALA A 227 15.42 1.03 22.07
N GLU A 228 16.42 1.90 22.10
CA GLU A 228 16.49 3.00 23.04
C GLU A 228 16.60 4.32 22.32
N ALA A 229 16.01 5.34 22.94
CA ALA A 229 16.09 6.71 22.45
C ALA A 229 15.97 7.70 23.62
N ARG A 230 16.56 8.86 23.48
CA ARG A 230 16.52 9.95 24.44
C ARG A 230 15.28 10.82 24.21
N VAL A 231 14.54 11.11 25.25
CA VAL A 231 13.42 12.06 25.19
C VAL A 231 13.94 13.47 24.91
N VAL A 232 13.45 14.08 23.84
CA VAL A 232 13.84 15.46 23.46
C VAL A 232 12.72 16.48 23.60
N ALA A 233 11.44 16.02 23.55
CA ALA A 233 10.29 16.88 23.81
C ALA A 233 9.06 16.07 24.21
N HIS A 234 8.11 16.73 24.88
CA HIS A 234 6.76 16.26 25.11
C HIS A 234 5.81 16.88 24.10
N ARG A 235 4.94 16.07 23.52
CA ARG A 235 3.86 16.55 22.65
C ARG A 235 2.53 16.42 23.39
N PRO A 236 1.75 17.52 23.53
CA PRO A 236 0.51 17.51 24.27
C PRO A 236 -0.53 16.57 23.65
N GLY A 237 -1.34 15.96 24.49
CA GLY A 237 -2.47 15.13 24.07
C GLY A 237 -3.63 15.97 23.56
N LYS A 238 -4.51 15.31 22.78
CA LYS A 238 -5.76 15.89 22.28
C LYS A 238 -6.95 15.01 22.67
N GLY A 239 -8.15 15.57 22.67
CA GLY A 239 -9.38 14.86 23.03
C GLY A 239 -9.27 14.26 24.43
N ARG A 240 -9.46 12.95 24.59
CA ARG A 240 -9.36 12.24 25.88
C ARG A 240 -8.03 12.47 26.62
N LEU A 241 -6.98 12.80 25.90
CA LEU A 241 -5.64 13.02 26.45
C LEU A 241 -5.32 14.49 26.69
N GLN A 242 -6.30 15.39 26.64
CA GLN A 242 -6.09 16.81 26.91
C GLN A 242 -5.53 17.00 28.32
N GLY A 243 -4.50 17.83 28.47
CA GLY A 243 -3.79 18.05 29.74
C GLY A 243 -2.78 16.94 30.11
N MET A 244 -2.62 15.92 29.28
CA MET A 244 -1.67 14.82 29.48
C MET A 244 -0.72 14.70 28.28
N LEU A 245 0.30 13.82 28.41
CA LEU A 245 1.18 13.47 27.30
C LEU A 245 0.41 12.82 26.14
N GLY A 246 0.51 13.39 24.95
CA GLY A 246 0.06 12.76 23.70
C GLY A 246 1.12 11.81 23.14
N ALA A 247 2.37 12.29 23.04
CA ALA A 247 3.50 11.50 22.59
C ALA A 247 4.81 12.06 23.15
N LEU A 248 5.80 11.18 23.35
CA LEU A 248 7.21 11.58 23.48
C LEU A 248 7.76 11.84 22.07
N GLU A 249 8.50 12.93 21.92
CA GLU A 249 9.43 13.07 20.82
C GLU A 249 10.79 12.60 21.32
N VAL A 250 11.41 11.68 20.58
CA VAL A 250 12.65 11.03 20.99
C VAL A 250 13.68 11.09 19.89
N GLU A 251 14.95 10.98 20.27
CA GLU A 251 16.11 10.96 19.39
C GLU A 251 16.92 9.70 19.64
N THR A 252 17.17 8.94 18.57
CA THR A 252 18.02 7.74 18.61
C THR A 252 19.51 8.12 18.75
N PRO A 253 20.40 7.19 19.11
CA PRO A 253 21.85 7.46 19.21
C PRO A 253 22.47 7.95 17.89
N ASP A 254 21.89 7.60 16.75
CA ASP A 254 22.31 8.05 15.41
C ASP A 254 21.60 9.35 14.96
N GLY A 255 20.94 10.07 15.89
CA GLY A 255 20.38 11.40 15.66
C GLY A 255 19.02 11.46 14.97
N ARG A 256 18.37 10.33 14.72
CA ARG A 256 17.04 10.33 14.11
C ARG A 256 15.95 10.64 15.12
N ARG A 257 15.00 11.49 14.74
CA ARG A 257 13.89 11.89 15.59
C ARG A 257 12.56 11.30 15.11
N PHE A 258 11.76 10.84 16.06
CA PHE A 258 10.40 10.35 15.81
C PHE A 258 9.56 10.48 17.08
N ARG A 259 8.26 10.07 16.98
CA ARG A 259 7.32 10.19 18.09
C ARG A 259 6.84 8.82 18.55
N ILE A 260 6.76 8.66 19.88
CA ILE A 260 6.17 7.50 20.54
C ILE A 260 4.87 7.96 21.19
N GLY A 261 3.72 7.57 20.62
CA GLY A 261 2.38 7.97 21.10
C GLY A 261 1.62 6.86 21.84
N SER A 262 2.15 5.63 21.86
CA SER A 262 1.49 4.46 22.43
C SER A 262 2.36 3.76 23.47
N GLY A 263 1.75 2.88 24.27
CA GLY A 263 2.45 2.10 25.30
C GLY A 263 2.37 2.71 26.71
N PHE A 264 1.85 3.91 26.85
CA PHE A 264 1.73 4.59 28.14
C PHE A 264 0.43 4.24 28.86
N SER A 265 0.51 4.03 30.14
CA SER A 265 -0.66 4.13 31.04
C SER A 265 -1.08 5.58 31.23
N ASP A 266 -2.30 5.82 31.73
CA ASP A 266 -2.75 7.18 32.03
C ASP A 266 -1.91 7.84 33.15
N ALA A 267 -1.38 7.07 34.09
CA ALA A 267 -0.44 7.56 35.11
C ALA A 267 0.85 8.05 34.47
N GLN A 268 1.43 7.27 33.56
CA GLN A 268 2.64 7.66 32.81
C GLN A 268 2.42 8.86 31.87
N ARG A 269 1.19 9.06 31.43
CA ARG A 269 0.85 10.25 30.64
C ARG A 269 0.73 11.52 31.46
N ARG A 270 0.30 11.39 32.74
CA ARG A 270 0.25 12.54 33.68
C ARG A 270 1.64 12.90 34.22
N ALA A 271 2.51 11.90 34.39
CA ALA A 271 3.88 12.05 34.83
C ALA A 271 4.86 11.38 33.84
N PRO A 272 5.07 12.00 32.65
CA PRO A 272 5.88 11.38 31.61
C PRO A 272 7.37 11.40 31.97
N PRO A 273 8.17 10.49 31.38
CA PRO A 273 9.62 10.54 31.47
C PRO A 273 10.15 11.94 31.14
N ALA A 274 11.07 12.46 31.96
CA ALA A 274 11.63 13.81 31.79
C ALA A 274 12.40 13.93 30.45
N ILE A 275 12.48 15.15 29.95
CA ILE A 275 13.35 15.45 28.79
C ILE A 275 14.80 15.15 29.19
N GLY A 276 15.55 14.52 28.29
CA GLY A 276 16.91 14.03 28.52
C GLY A 276 16.98 12.55 28.97
N THR A 277 15.86 11.98 29.46
CA THR A 277 15.81 10.59 29.91
C THR A 277 15.90 9.64 28.73
N SER A 278 16.67 8.54 28.85
CA SER A 278 16.62 7.41 27.93
C SER A 278 15.41 6.53 28.21
N VAL A 279 14.71 6.15 27.17
CA VAL A 279 13.55 5.25 27.23
C VAL A 279 13.75 4.06 26.33
N THR A 280 13.29 2.90 26.76
CA THR A 280 13.18 1.70 25.93
C THR A 280 11.82 1.74 25.24
N TYR A 281 11.82 1.54 23.94
CA TYR A 281 10.61 1.36 23.14
C TYR A 281 10.73 0.11 22.30
N ARG A 282 9.60 -0.44 21.88
CA ARG A 282 9.56 -1.57 20.95
C ARG A 282 8.85 -1.19 19.67
N TYR A 283 9.25 -1.85 18.60
CA TYR A 283 8.69 -1.68 17.26
C TYR A 283 8.79 -3.01 16.50
N ARG A 284 8.18 -3.10 15.32
CA ARG A 284 8.22 -4.34 14.53
C ARG A 284 9.09 -4.24 13.29
N GLU A 285 9.19 -3.07 12.70
CA GLU A 285 9.92 -2.85 11.45
C GLU A 285 10.41 -1.40 11.36
N LEU A 286 11.38 -1.17 10.52
CA LEU A 286 11.83 0.18 10.16
C LEU A 286 11.20 0.61 8.83
N THR A 287 11.01 1.91 8.66
CA THR A 287 10.72 2.51 7.36
C THR A 287 11.98 2.53 6.49
N ALA A 288 11.84 2.79 5.18
CA ALA A 288 12.99 3.01 4.28
C ALA A 288 13.96 4.12 4.76
N LYS A 289 13.46 5.04 5.62
CA LYS A 289 14.29 6.09 6.25
C LYS A 289 14.89 5.65 7.59
N GLY A 290 14.79 4.38 7.96
CA GLY A 290 15.29 3.84 9.21
C GLY A 290 14.52 4.28 10.46
N LEU A 291 13.30 4.81 10.32
CA LEU A 291 12.45 5.17 11.46
C LEU A 291 11.56 3.99 11.86
N PRO A 292 11.34 3.76 13.19
CA PRO A 292 10.50 2.66 13.64
C PRO A 292 9.02 2.87 13.25
N ARG A 293 8.40 1.81 12.76
CA ARG A 293 6.96 1.77 12.51
C ARG A 293 6.23 1.38 13.78
N PHE A 294 5.20 2.16 14.13
CA PHE A 294 4.35 1.93 15.29
C PHE A 294 5.11 1.75 16.60
N PRO A 295 6.07 2.64 16.93
CA PRO A 295 6.84 2.53 18.15
C PRO A 295 5.95 2.63 19.37
N ARG A 296 6.22 1.79 20.35
CA ARG A 296 5.48 1.71 21.61
C ARG A 296 6.44 1.83 22.79
N TYR A 297 6.17 2.74 23.69
CA TYR A 297 6.90 2.90 24.95
C TYR A 297 6.81 1.64 25.81
N LEU A 298 7.91 1.26 26.42
CA LEU A 298 7.99 0.17 27.41
C LEU A 298 8.28 0.69 28.80
N ARG A 299 9.41 1.36 28.97
CA ARG A 299 9.91 1.83 30.27
C ARG A 299 10.96 2.92 30.12
N VAL A 300 11.25 3.60 31.20
CA VAL A 300 12.50 4.37 31.35
C VAL A 300 13.64 3.36 31.39
N ARG A 301 14.75 3.66 30.74
CA ARG A 301 15.97 2.90 30.88
C ARG A 301 16.64 3.29 32.19
N GLU A 302 16.75 2.33 33.10
CA GLU A 302 17.62 2.45 34.25
C GLU A 302 19.06 2.27 33.74
N LEU A 303 19.91 3.29 33.95
CA LEU A 303 21.34 3.14 33.74
C LEU A 303 21.91 2.38 34.93
N PRO A 304 22.78 1.40 34.72
CA PRO A 304 23.42 0.66 35.82
C PRO A 304 24.29 1.58 36.67
#